data_207285e0170b28284efaa474afb74b2e
#
_entry.id   207285e0170b28284efaa474afb74b2e
#
_cell.length_a   1.000
_cell.length_b   1.000
_cell.length_c   1.000
_cell.angle_alpha   90.00
_cell.angle_beta   90.00
_cell.angle_gamma   90.00
#
_symmetry.space_group_name_H-M   'P 1'
#
loop_
_entity.id
_entity.type
_entity.pdbx_description
1 polymer ?
#
loop_
_entity_poly.entity_id
_entity_poly.type
_entity_poly.pdbx_seq_one_letter_code
_entity_poly.pdbx_strand_id
1 'polypeptide(L)'
;MLTLLTNKTYEKERIVYKCGQNNLKTKPQLLTNYIPIDKNNKNAYNKRKLDSDGFHDFSIYIDYTNINLEITRYRLTKYKSLFINGFNRVISTLESLLKVKTLNYAYTISNRQIQELGIYNWDTKLFGDSAAKRGYNTDSLGLDLIIFGKFLSSSELGESTLAAAAAEYVDVDTQQPVFGIVYLNKDVDYSLINSKEYFESIILHEFTHILGFDINYFLYFNYILIQNDKFGIQRYYINSPRVVNVAKNILIAIILLVLN
;
A
#
# COMPACT_ATOMS: atom_id res chain seq x y z
N MET A 1 11.92 -25.17 -15.12
CA MET A 1 11.67 -26.27 -14.16
C MET A 1 12.98 -26.53 -13.45
N LEU A 2 13.24 -25.86 -12.35
CA LEU A 2 14.46 -26.06 -11.54
C LEU A 2 14.09 -26.99 -10.39
N THR A 3 14.59 -28.22 -10.48
CA THR A 3 14.50 -29.22 -9.41
C THR A 3 15.65 -28.97 -8.45
N LEU A 4 15.37 -28.38 -7.29
CA LEU A 4 16.34 -28.30 -6.19
C LEU A 4 16.37 -29.63 -5.45
N LEU A 5 17.54 -30.22 -5.36
CA LEU A 5 17.86 -31.42 -4.61
C LEU A 5 17.50 -31.25 -3.12
N THR A 6 16.64 -32.11 -2.64
CA THR A 6 16.18 -32.14 -1.26
C THR A 6 17.15 -32.91 -0.39
N ASN A 7 17.80 -32.21 0.56
CA ASN A 7 18.30 -32.87 1.78
C ASN A 7 17.14 -32.98 2.77
N LYS A 8 16.70 -34.20 3.06
CA LYS A 8 15.71 -34.53 4.07
C LYS A 8 16.26 -34.21 5.48
N THR A 9 15.90 -33.08 6.02
CA THR A 9 15.88 -32.84 7.47
C THR A 9 14.78 -31.83 7.77
N TYR A 10 13.67 -32.32 8.34
CA TYR A 10 12.55 -31.58 8.96
C TYR A 10 12.07 -30.35 8.15
N GLU A 11 11.38 -30.59 7.06
CA GLU A 11 10.51 -29.57 6.46
C GLU A 11 9.32 -29.33 7.41
N LYS A 12 9.42 -28.31 8.26
CA LYS A 12 8.24 -27.57 8.66
C LYS A 12 7.60 -27.12 7.36
N GLU A 13 6.40 -27.60 7.06
CA GLU A 13 5.63 -27.13 5.90
C GLU A 13 5.69 -25.61 5.88
N ARG A 14 6.31 -25.05 4.86
CA ARG A 14 6.32 -23.60 4.67
C ARG A 14 4.91 -23.20 4.33
N ILE A 15 4.23 -22.55 5.25
CA ILE A 15 2.94 -21.94 4.94
C ILE A 15 3.21 -20.83 3.93
N VAL A 16 2.76 -21.03 2.70
CA VAL A 16 2.82 -20.01 1.64
C VAL A 16 1.56 -19.18 1.75
N TYR A 17 1.69 -17.98 2.26
CA TYR A 17 0.57 -17.04 2.30
C TYR A 17 0.23 -16.52 0.91
N LYS A 18 -1.05 -16.42 0.62
CA LYS A 18 -1.58 -15.84 -0.62
C LYS A 18 -1.86 -14.36 -0.44
N CYS A 19 -1.75 -13.60 -1.52
CA CYS A 19 -2.21 -12.22 -1.57
C CYS A 19 -3.74 -12.18 -1.44
N GLY A 20 -4.25 -11.33 -0.55
CA GLY A 20 -5.69 -11.17 -0.29
C GLY A 20 -6.41 -10.23 -1.23
N GLN A 21 -5.70 -9.58 -2.15
CA GLN A 21 -6.24 -8.54 -3.03
C GLN A 21 -7.49 -9.00 -3.80
N ASN A 22 -7.50 -10.24 -4.31
CA ASN A 22 -8.63 -10.77 -5.06
C ASN A 22 -9.92 -10.95 -4.22
N ASN A 23 -9.82 -10.93 -2.89
CA ASN A 23 -10.95 -11.04 -1.98
C ASN A 23 -11.50 -9.67 -1.57
N LEU A 24 -10.71 -8.62 -1.77
CA LEU A 24 -11.16 -7.24 -1.54
C LEU A 24 -12.02 -6.79 -2.71
N LYS A 25 -13.30 -6.50 -2.44
CA LYS A 25 -14.25 -5.98 -3.43
C LYS A 25 -14.21 -4.46 -3.53
N THR A 26 -13.16 -3.84 -3.03
CA THR A 26 -13.02 -2.38 -3.00
C THR A 26 -12.58 -1.87 -4.36
N LYS A 27 -13.28 -0.84 -4.85
CA LYS A 27 -12.81 0.01 -5.95
C LYS A 27 -12.45 1.36 -5.36
N PRO A 28 -11.31 1.94 -5.74
CA PRO A 28 -10.93 3.25 -5.24
C PRO A 28 -12.00 4.29 -5.60
N GLN A 29 -12.31 5.12 -4.63
CA GLN A 29 -13.24 6.22 -4.82
C GLN A 29 -12.48 7.49 -5.20
N LEU A 30 -13.04 8.26 -6.13
CA LEU A 30 -12.49 9.58 -6.44
C LEU A 30 -12.78 10.53 -5.28
N LEU A 31 -11.74 11.11 -4.73
CA LEU A 31 -11.89 12.11 -3.68
C LEU A 31 -12.14 13.48 -4.33
N THR A 32 -13.35 13.98 -4.16
CA THR A 32 -13.80 15.27 -4.70
C THR A 32 -13.79 16.39 -3.66
N ASN A 33 -13.61 16.05 -2.38
CA ASN A 33 -13.54 17.03 -1.30
C ASN A 33 -12.10 17.56 -1.17
N TYR A 34 -11.78 18.58 -1.93
CA TYR A 34 -10.48 19.22 -1.90
C TYR A 34 -10.60 20.69 -1.54
N ILE A 35 -9.55 21.21 -0.90
CA ILE A 35 -9.38 22.62 -0.61
C ILE A 35 -8.19 23.09 -1.46
N PRO A 36 -8.36 24.11 -2.32
CA PRO A 36 -7.24 24.66 -3.07
C PRO A 36 -6.14 25.12 -2.12
N ILE A 37 -4.92 24.74 -2.41
CA ILE A 37 -3.76 25.21 -1.64
C ILE A 37 -3.56 26.70 -1.92
N ASP A 38 -3.60 27.52 -0.88
CA ASP A 38 -3.20 28.90 -1.01
C ASP A 38 -1.70 28.98 -1.26
N LYS A 39 -1.34 29.22 -2.54
CA LYS A 39 0.05 29.37 -3.00
C LYS A 39 0.80 30.50 -2.31
N ASN A 40 0.09 31.44 -1.69
CA ASN A 40 0.66 32.54 -0.93
C ASN A 40 0.96 32.15 0.53
N ASN A 41 0.42 31.01 1.01
CA ASN A 41 0.75 30.50 2.31
C ASN A 41 2.15 29.84 2.31
N LYS A 42 3.17 30.67 2.47
CA LYS A 42 4.58 30.26 2.49
C LYS A 42 4.87 29.11 3.50
N ASN A 43 4.07 28.97 4.55
CA ASN A 43 4.28 27.94 5.57
C ASN A 43 3.87 26.54 5.09
N ALA A 44 2.89 26.40 4.21
CA ALA A 44 2.50 25.13 3.62
C ALA A 44 3.48 24.68 2.53
N TYR A 45 3.95 25.62 1.71
CA TYR A 45 4.87 25.35 0.59
C TYR A 45 6.34 25.18 1.02
N ASN A 46 6.78 25.87 2.08
CA ASN A 46 8.19 25.88 2.50
C ASN A 46 8.66 24.57 3.16
N LYS A 47 7.77 23.63 3.45
CA LYS A 47 8.15 22.34 4.05
C LYS A 47 8.57 21.28 3.03
N ARG A 48 8.24 21.46 1.75
CA ARG A 48 8.57 20.49 0.71
C ARG A 48 9.64 21.06 -0.22
N LYS A 49 10.81 20.44 -0.15
CA LYS A 49 11.90 20.78 -1.10
C LYS A 49 11.60 20.07 -2.42
N LEU A 50 11.15 20.85 -3.42
CA LEU A 50 10.91 20.34 -4.77
C LEU A 50 12.24 20.23 -5.52
N ASP A 51 12.36 19.18 -6.35
CA ASP A 51 13.41 19.13 -7.36
C ASP A 51 13.05 20.00 -8.58
N SER A 52 13.97 20.06 -9.57
CA SER A 52 13.79 20.87 -10.78
C SER A 52 12.53 20.50 -11.58
N ASP A 53 12.04 19.29 -11.45
CA ASP A 53 10.91 18.72 -12.21
C ASP A 53 9.59 18.83 -11.45
N GLY A 54 9.61 19.42 -10.24
CA GLY A 54 8.45 19.63 -9.39
C GLY A 54 8.05 18.40 -8.56
N PHE A 55 8.97 17.46 -8.39
CA PHE A 55 8.80 16.31 -7.51
C PHE A 55 9.41 16.58 -6.13
N HIS A 56 8.90 15.91 -5.12
CA HIS A 56 9.45 15.89 -3.77
C HIS A 56 9.49 14.46 -3.24
N ASP A 57 10.21 14.26 -2.15
CA ASP A 57 10.30 12.96 -1.49
C ASP A 57 8.92 12.55 -0.98
N PHE A 58 8.56 11.28 -1.23
CA PHE A 58 7.26 10.75 -0.85
C PHE A 58 7.12 10.72 0.67
N SER A 59 5.98 11.13 1.20
CA SER A 59 5.72 11.13 2.64
C SER A 59 4.47 10.33 2.96
N ILE A 60 4.66 9.26 3.73
CA ILE A 60 3.62 8.30 4.11
C ILE A 60 3.38 8.39 5.63
N TYR A 61 2.13 8.45 6.02
CA TYR A 61 1.73 8.31 7.42
C TYR A 61 0.84 7.09 7.59
N ILE A 62 1.11 6.28 8.59
CA ILE A 62 0.21 5.21 9.01
C ILE A 62 -0.40 5.53 10.37
N ASP A 63 -1.73 5.50 10.44
CA ASP A 63 -2.46 5.65 11.69
C ASP A 63 -2.56 4.29 12.40
N TYR A 64 -1.83 4.17 13.49
CA TYR A 64 -1.80 2.96 14.32
C TYR A 64 -2.92 2.88 15.36
N THR A 65 -3.78 3.90 15.47
CA THR A 65 -4.77 3.98 16.56
C THR A 65 -5.73 2.81 16.50
N ASN A 66 -6.36 2.59 15.36
CA ASN A 66 -7.31 1.49 15.19
C ASN A 66 -6.63 0.11 15.33
N ILE A 67 -5.48 -0.08 14.68
CA ILE A 67 -4.75 -1.36 14.71
C ILE A 67 -4.27 -1.71 16.14
N ASN A 68 -3.84 -0.72 16.92
CA ASN A 68 -3.42 -0.94 18.31
C ASN A 68 -4.58 -1.43 19.20
N LEU A 69 -5.77 -0.90 19.00
CA LEU A 69 -6.97 -1.34 19.71
C LEU A 69 -7.36 -2.76 19.30
N GLU A 70 -7.31 -3.06 18.01
CA GLU A 70 -7.65 -4.39 17.49
C GLU A 70 -6.61 -5.44 17.88
N ILE A 71 -5.32 -5.11 17.94
CA ILE A 71 -4.26 -5.99 18.50
C ILE A 71 -4.63 -6.44 19.92
N THR A 72 -5.09 -5.50 20.74
CA THR A 72 -5.52 -5.80 22.12
C THR A 72 -6.80 -6.64 22.12
N ARG A 73 -7.78 -6.26 21.33
CA ARG A 73 -9.07 -6.95 21.19
C ARG A 73 -8.92 -8.41 20.76
N TYR A 74 -8.04 -8.68 19.81
CA TYR A 74 -7.81 -10.03 19.26
C TYR A 74 -6.68 -10.79 19.95
N ARG A 75 -6.13 -10.25 21.06
CA ARG A 75 -5.07 -10.88 21.86
C ARG A 75 -3.77 -11.12 21.08
N LEU A 76 -3.47 -10.24 20.12
CA LEU A 76 -2.28 -10.29 19.28
C LEU A 76 -1.11 -9.45 19.82
N THR A 77 -1.16 -9.06 21.10
CA THR A 77 -0.21 -8.13 21.73
C THR A 77 1.25 -8.59 21.61
N LYS A 78 1.49 -9.91 21.65
CA LYS A 78 2.84 -10.48 21.47
C LYS A 78 3.44 -10.18 20.09
N TYR A 79 2.62 -9.90 19.08
CA TYR A 79 3.05 -9.59 17.72
C TYR A 79 3.05 -8.09 17.39
N LYS A 80 2.70 -7.25 18.36
CA LYS A 80 2.62 -5.80 18.13
C LYS A 80 3.90 -5.23 17.53
N SER A 81 5.06 -5.62 18.07
CA SER A 81 6.35 -5.16 17.54
C SER A 81 6.62 -5.63 16.11
N LEU A 82 6.18 -6.83 15.76
CA LEU A 82 6.29 -7.34 14.39
C LEU A 82 5.51 -6.44 13.43
N PHE A 83 4.27 -6.12 13.76
CA PHE A 83 3.41 -5.29 12.93
C PHE A 83 3.97 -3.86 12.78
N ILE A 84 4.18 -3.17 13.90
CA ILE A 84 4.61 -1.76 13.89
C ILE A 84 5.97 -1.61 13.21
N ASN A 85 6.94 -2.46 13.54
CA ASN A 85 8.28 -2.37 12.95
C ASN A 85 8.26 -2.74 11.46
N GLY A 86 7.48 -3.75 11.06
CA GLY A 86 7.34 -4.13 9.66
C GLY A 86 6.76 -2.99 8.82
N PHE A 87 5.69 -2.36 9.28
CA PHE A 87 5.12 -1.19 8.61
C PHE A 87 6.13 -0.03 8.52
N ASN A 88 6.77 0.33 9.63
CA ASN A 88 7.73 1.43 9.66
C ASN A 88 8.89 1.21 8.69
N ARG A 89 9.41 -0.01 8.60
CA ARG A 89 10.50 -0.32 7.66
C ARG A 89 10.06 -0.20 6.21
N VAL A 90 8.88 -0.72 5.88
CA VAL A 90 8.32 -0.62 4.53
C VAL A 90 8.11 0.85 4.16
N ILE A 91 7.53 1.65 5.05
CA ILE A 91 7.36 3.09 4.85
C ILE A 91 8.71 3.76 4.58
N SER A 92 9.69 3.58 5.46
CA SER A 92 11.02 4.18 5.28
C SER A 92 11.68 3.76 3.96
N THR A 93 11.48 2.51 3.52
CA THR A 93 11.98 2.03 2.24
C THR A 93 11.29 2.77 1.08
N LEU A 94 9.96 2.87 1.10
CA LEU A 94 9.20 3.54 0.04
C LEU A 94 9.52 5.04 -0.02
N GLU A 95 9.60 5.72 1.12
CA GLU A 95 9.97 7.14 1.21
C GLU A 95 11.38 7.41 0.69
N SER A 96 12.32 6.47 0.88
CA SER A 96 13.68 6.60 0.36
C SER A 96 13.81 6.38 -1.15
N LEU A 97 12.86 5.66 -1.75
CA LEU A 97 12.92 5.25 -3.15
C LEU A 97 12.01 6.07 -4.06
N LEU A 98 10.93 6.61 -3.53
CA LEU A 98 9.87 7.22 -4.32
C LEU A 98 9.87 8.74 -4.20
N LYS A 99 9.57 9.36 -5.31
CA LYS A 99 9.24 10.78 -5.38
C LYS A 99 7.89 10.95 -6.02
N VAL A 100 7.14 11.92 -5.55
CA VAL A 100 5.80 12.21 -6.05
C VAL A 100 5.70 13.65 -6.51
N LYS A 101 4.82 13.87 -7.47
CA LYS A 101 4.50 15.21 -7.95
C LYS A 101 3.57 15.88 -6.94
N THR A 102 3.87 17.13 -6.63
CA THR A 102 3.02 17.91 -5.71
C THR A 102 1.62 18.06 -6.27
N LEU A 103 0.62 17.72 -5.48
CA LEU A 103 -0.77 17.99 -5.78
C LEU A 103 -1.08 19.45 -5.52
N ASN A 104 -1.98 20.02 -6.32
CA ASN A 104 -2.38 21.43 -6.19
C ASN A 104 -3.46 21.64 -5.12
N TYR A 105 -3.87 20.58 -4.43
CA TYR A 105 -4.99 20.58 -3.50
C TYR A 105 -4.62 19.86 -2.20
N ALA A 106 -5.20 20.33 -1.11
CA ALA A 106 -5.28 19.57 0.12
C ALA A 106 -6.55 18.74 0.11
N TYR A 107 -6.47 17.48 0.52
CA TYR A 107 -7.61 16.59 0.60
C TYR A 107 -8.18 16.54 1.99
N THR A 108 -9.51 16.45 2.06
CA THR A 108 -10.20 16.21 3.31
C THR A 108 -11.05 14.95 3.18
N ILE A 109 -10.95 14.07 4.16
CA ILE A 109 -11.85 12.94 4.32
C ILE A 109 -12.66 13.18 5.60
N SER A 110 -13.98 13.07 5.49
CA SER A 110 -14.85 13.25 6.65
C SER A 110 -14.78 12.02 7.57
N ASN A 111 -15.10 12.23 8.84
CA ASN A 111 -15.19 11.13 9.80
C ASN A 111 -16.20 10.06 9.36
N ARG A 112 -17.29 10.46 8.70
CA ARG A 112 -18.25 9.52 8.13
C ARG A 112 -17.60 8.63 7.07
N GLN A 113 -16.83 9.18 6.14
CA GLN A 113 -16.11 8.41 5.12
C GLN A 113 -15.13 7.42 5.76
N ILE A 114 -14.40 7.83 6.81
CA ILE A 114 -13.50 6.92 7.53
C ILE A 114 -14.28 5.79 8.21
N GLN A 115 -15.44 6.10 8.81
CA GLN A 115 -16.29 5.08 9.42
C GLN A 115 -16.90 4.13 8.38
N GLU A 116 -17.23 4.61 7.20
CA GLU A 116 -17.68 3.78 6.07
C GLU A 116 -16.59 2.77 5.64
N LEU A 117 -15.31 3.09 5.84
CA LEU A 117 -14.18 2.15 5.70
C LEU A 117 -14.07 1.14 6.86
N GLY A 118 -14.92 1.27 7.87
CA GLY A 118 -14.89 0.45 9.08
C GLY A 118 -13.74 0.80 10.04
N ILE A 119 -13.21 2.01 9.95
CA ILE A 119 -12.24 2.57 10.88
C ILE A 119 -13.01 3.44 11.88
N TYR A 120 -13.00 3.06 13.15
CA TYR A 120 -13.77 3.75 14.20
C TYR A 120 -12.88 4.50 15.17
N ASN A 121 -11.58 4.29 15.11
CA ASN A 121 -10.59 4.94 15.96
C ASN A 121 -9.43 5.44 15.12
N TRP A 122 -9.03 6.69 15.33
CA TRP A 122 -7.94 7.35 14.62
C TRP A 122 -7.17 8.29 15.54
N ASP A 123 -6.05 8.79 15.10
CA ASP A 123 -5.25 9.74 15.87
C ASP A 123 -5.95 11.10 15.94
N THR A 124 -6.63 11.35 17.05
CA THR A 124 -7.37 12.59 17.29
C THR A 124 -6.45 13.81 17.42
N LYS A 125 -5.17 13.63 17.76
CA LYS A 125 -4.21 14.74 17.80
C LYS A 125 -3.92 15.26 16.40
N LEU A 126 -3.85 14.34 15.44
CA LEU A 126 -3.60 14.64 14.06
C LEU A 126 -4.86 15.11 13.33
N PHE A 127 -5.98 14.47 13.63
CA PHE A 127 -7.20 14.59 12.83
C PHE A 127 -8.38 15.23 13.59
N GLY A 128 -8.20 15.52 14.88
CA GLY A 128 -9.25 16.06 15.74
C GLY A 128 -10.26 15.02 16.22
N ASP A 129 -10.97 15.36 17.29
CA ASP A 129 -11.81 14.44 18.06
C ASP A 129 -13.32 14.56 17.77
N SER A 130 -13.75 15.57 17.05
CA SER A 130 -15.17 15.74 16.77
C SER A 130 -15.54 15.24 15.38
N ALA A 131 -16.26 14.15 15.36
CA ALA A 131 -16.76 13.46 14.19
C ALA A 131 -17.58 14.31 13.20
N ALA A 132 -18.07 15.45 13.58
CA ALA A 132 -19.06 16.18 12.79
C ALA A 132 -18.50 17.34 11.96
N LYS A 133 -17.26 17.79 12.14
CA LYS A 133 -16.87 19.12 11.63
C LYS A 133 -15.51 19.26 10.96
N ARG A 134 -14.62 18.26 11.01
CA ARG A 134 -13.28 18.41 10.44
C ARG A 134 -12.91 17.18 9.64
N GLY A 135 -12.67 17.39 8.37
CA GLY A 135 -12.04 16.39 7.53
C GLY A 135 -10.51 16.39 7.72
N TYR A 136 -9.87 15.33 7.29
CA TYR A 136 -8.42 15.25 7.21
C TYR A 136 -7.91 16.23 6.17
N ASN A 137 -6.85 16.91 6.50
CA ASN A 137 -6.18 17.82 5.61
C ASN A 137 -4.72 17.37 5.44
N THR A 138 -4.42 16.71 4.34
CA THR A 138 -3.09 16.19 4.05
C THR A 138 -2.05 17.32 3.92
N ASP A 139 -2.47 18.49 3.47
CA ASP A 139 -1.57 19.61 3.22
C ASP A 139 -0.97 20.17 4.51
N SER A 140 -1.77 20.28 5.58
CA SER A 140 -1.28 20.82 6.87
C SER A 140 -0.18 19.94 7.49
N LEU A 141 -0.12 18.67 7.12
CA LEU A 141 0.85 17.70 7.62
C LEU A 141 2.01 17.45 6.67
N GLY A 142 1.92 17.94 5.43
CA GLY A 142 2.90 17.65 4.39
C GLY A 142 2.94 16.16 3.98
N LEU A 143 1.82 15.46 4.11
CA LEU A 143 1.70 14.04 3.79
C LEU A 143 1.13 13.84 2.40
N ASP A 144 1.60 12.81 1.71
CA ASP A 144 1.13 12.43 0.38
C ASP A 144 0.16 11.26 0.44
N LEU A 145 0.35 10.36 1.40
CA LEU A 145 -0.46 9.18 1.58
C LEU A 145 -0.71 8.93 3.07
N ILE A 146 -1.97 8.72 3.42
CA ILE A 146 -2.36 8.29 4.76
C ILE A 146 -2.89 6.86 4.69
N ILE A 147 -2.38 5.99 5.54
CA ILE A 147 -2.75 4.59 5.61
C ILE A 147 -3.35 4.28 6.96
N PHE A 148 -4.47 3.56 6.94
CA PHE A 148 -5.06 2.96 8.13
C PHE A 148 -4.79 1.47 8.19
N GLY A 149 -4.67 0.93 9.41
CA GLY A 149 -4.58 -0.50 9.63
C GLY A 149 -5.85 -1.06 10.24
N LYS A 150 -6.27 -2.25 9.78
CA LYS A 150 -7.45 -2.95 10.25
C LYS A 150 -7.24 -4.46 10.21
N PHE A 151 -7.89 -5.19 11.13
CA PHE A 151 -7.93 -6.65 11.07
C PHE A 151 -9.23 -7.14 10.45
N LEU A 152 -9.11 -8.14 9.59
CA LEU A 152 -10.23 -8.91 9.04
C LEU A 152 -10.08 -10.39 9.39
N SER A 153 -11.16 -11.13 9.29
CA SER A 153 -11.15 -12.58 9.53
C SER A 153 -10.67 -13.35 8.30
N SER A 154 -10.30 -14.61 8.51
CA SER A 154 -10.01 -15.54 7.41
C SER A 154 -11.21 -15.75 6.47
N SER A 155 -12.42 -15.62 6.98
CA SER A 155 -13.64 -15.68 6.13
C SER A 155 -13.79 -14.49 5.18
N GLU A 156 -13.19 -13.33 5.52
CA GLU A 156 -13.20 -12.11 4.71
C GLU A 156 -12.01 -12.06 3.74
N LEU A 157 -10.82 -12.44 4.21
CA LEU A 157 -9.57 -12.36 3.42
C LEU A 157 -9.20 -13.65 2.69
N GLY A 158 -9.67 -14.80 3.17
CA GLY A 158 -9.23 -16.13 2.75
C GLY A 158 -8.32 -16.81 3.79
N GLU A 159 -8.45 -18.11 3.95
CA GLU A 159 -7.79 -18.88 5.02
C GLU A 159 -6.26 -18.80 4.99
N SER A 160 -5.65 -18.75 3.80
CA SER A 160 -4.20 -18.67 3.62
C SER A 160 -3.69 -17.26 3.32
N THR A 161 -4.51 -16.23 3.55
CA THR A 161 -4.13 -14.83 3.35
C THR A 161 -3.63 -14.25 4.65
N LEU A 162 -2.43 -13.67 4.65
CA LEU A 162 -1.88 -12.99 5.82
C LEU A 162 -2.29 -11.51 5.85
N ALA A 163 -2.26 -10.87 4.72
CA ALA A 163 -2.59 -9.46 4.57
C ALA A 163 -3.22 -9.18 3.20
N ALA A 164 -3.83 -8.02 3.09
CA ALA A 164 -4.28 -7.41 1.85
C ALA A 164 -4.23 -5.89 2.00
N ALA A 165 -4.22 -5.14 0.91
CA ALA A 165 -4.32 -3.69 0.98
C ALA A 165 -5.01 -3.11 -0.25
N ALA A 166 -5.62 -1.94 -0.06
CA ALA A 166 -6.25 -1.21 -1.15
C ALA A 166 -6.06 0.30 -0.97
N ALA A 167 -5.95 1.02 -2.08
CA ALA A 167 -6.22 2.45 -2.05
C ALA A 167 -7.74 2.64 -1.99
N GLU A 168 -8.19 3.40 -1.02
CA GLU A 168 -9.61 3.67 -0.83
C GLU A 168 -10.03 4.97 -1.50
N TYR A 169 -9.14 5.96 -1.48
CA TYR A 169 -9.36 7.24 -2.14
C TYR A 169 -8.15 7.65 -2.96
N VAL A 170 -8.44 8.13 -4.17
CA VAL A 170 -7.44 8.64 -5.11
C VAL A 170 -7.78 10.07 -5.52
N ASP A 171 -6.75 10.82 -5.89
CA ASP A 171 -6.88 12.14 -6.48
C ASP A 171 -7.65 12.09 -7.81
N VAL A 172 -8.58 13.01 -8.00
CA VAL A 172 -9.46 13.02 -9.18
C VAL A 172 -8.71 13.28 -10.48
N ASP A 173 -7.65 14.09 -10.44
CA ASP A 173 -6.93 14.51 -11.64
C ASP A 173 -5.77 13.58 -11.99
N THR A 174 -5.02 13.15 -10.97
CA THR A 174 -3.78 12.37 -11.16
C THR A 174 -3.94 10.88 -10.90
N GLN A 175 -5.05 10.48 -10.29
CA GLN A 175 -5.29 9.12 -9.79
C GLN A 175 -4.27 8.67 -8.73
N GLN A 176 -3.50 9.59 -8.19
CA GLN A 176 -2.56 9.30 -7.10
C GLN A 176 -3.32 8.88 -5.86
N PRO A 177 -2.96 7.77 -5.19
CA PRO A 177 -3.58 7.35 -3.94
C PRO A 177 -3.29 8.39 -2.85
N VAL A 178 -4.33 8.74 -2.11
CA VAL A 178 -4.28 9.71 -1.00
C VAL A 178 -4.58 9.03 0.33
N PHE A 179 -5.50 8.07 0.32
CA PHE A 179 -5.84 7.26 1.49
C PHE A 179 -5.89 5.78 1.12
N GLY A 180 -5.31 4.95 1.98
CA GLY A 180 -5.31 3.51 1.82
C GLY A 180 -5.57 2.77 3.12
N ILE A 181 -5.88 1.48 3.00
CA ILE A 181 -6.02 0.57 4.14
C ILE A 181 -5.16 -0.65 3.91
N VAL A 182 -4.48 -1.08 4.98
CA VAL A 182 -3.85 -2.39 5.08
C VAL A 182 -4.69 -3.26 6.01
N TYR A 183 -5.11 -4.40 5.51
CA TYR A 183 -5.84 -5.41 6.24
C TYR A 183 -4.88 -6.52 6.68
N LEU A 184 -4.92 -6.87 7.96
CA LEU A 184 -4.21 -8.03 8.50
C LEU A 184 -5.22 -9.11 8.88
N ASN A 185 -4.87 -10.36 8.69
CA ASN A 185 -5.74 -11.46 9.06
C ASN A 185 -5.60 -11.78 10.55
N LYS A 186 -6.68 -11.59 11.33
CA LYS A 186 -6.69 -11.83 12.79
C LYS A 186 -6.61 -13.30 13.19
N ASP A 187 -6.95 -14.21 12.27
CA ASP A 187 -7.08 -15.65 12.54
C ASP A 187 -5.80 -16.43 12.16
N VAL A 188 -4.79 -15.75 11.60
CA VAL A 188 -3.50 -16.35 11.26
C VAL A 188 -2.62 -16.52 12.51
N ASP A 189 -1.94 -17.65 12.61
CA ASP A 189 -0.90 -17.83 13.62
C ASP A 189 0.42 -17.15 13.19
N TYR A 190 0.62 -15.95 13.66
CA TYR A 190 1.82 -15.16 13.37
C TYR A 190 3.12 -15.75 13.97
N SER A 191 3.03 -16.80 14.84
CA SER A 191 4.23 -17.50 15.28
C SER A 191 4.89 -18.35 14.19
N LEU A 192 4.16 -18.62 13.12
CA LEU A 192 4.64 -19.35 11.95
C LEU A 192 5.40 -18.47 10.97
N ILE A 193 5.42 -17.16 11.18
CA ILE A 193 6.22 -16.23 10.38
C ILE A 193 7.69 -16.40 10.73
N ASN A 194 8.44 -16.98 9.80
CA ASN A 194 9.81 -17.43 10.02
C ASN A 194 10.82 -16.30 10.22
N SER A 195 10.56 -15.11 9.70
CA SER A 195 11.45 -13.97 9.87
C SER A 195 10.70 -12.63 9.76
N LYS A 196 11.31 -11.59 10.30
CA LYS A 196 10.81 -10.21 10.15
C LYS A 196 10.84 -9.77 8.70
N GLU A 197 11.88 -10.13 7.98
CA GLU A 197 12.09 -9.81 6.56
C GLU A 197 11.01 -10.45 5.69
N TYR A 198 10.56 -11.65 6.04
CA TYR A 198 9.44 -12.28 5.34
C TYR A 198 8.13 -11.51 5.56
N PHE A 199 7.85 -11.08 6.80
CA PHE A 199 6.70 -10.23 7.08
C PHE A 199 6.80 -8.88 6.35
N GLU A 200 7.96 -8.24 6.39
CA GLU A 200 8.24 -6.98 5.69
C GLU A 200 8.02 -7.11 4.17
N SER A 201 8.44 -8.23 3.58
CA SER A 201 8.23 -8.48 2.14
C SER A 201 6.75 -8.61 1.77
N ILE A 202 5.94 -9.22 2.64
CA ILE A 202 4.49 -9.29 2.44
C ILE A 202 3.88 -7.89 2.56
N ILE A 203 4.22 -7.15 3.60
CA ILE A 203 3.70 -5.78 3.77
C ILE A 203 4.12 -4.87 2.61
N LEU A 204 5.36 -4.98 2.14
CA LEU A 204 5.80 -4.25 0.95
C LEU A 204 4.97 -4.61 -0.28
N HIS A 205 4.70 -5.90 -0.48
CA HIS A 205 3.82 -6.36 -1.55
C HIS A 205 2.43 -5.73 -1.45
N GLU A 206 1.82 -5.74 -0.26
CA GLU A 206 0.50 -5.15 -0.05
C GLU A 206 0.52 -3.62 -0.27
N PHE A 207 1.57 -2.93 0.14
CA PHE A 207 1.71 -1.50 -0.13
C PHE A 207 1.80 -1.19 -1.63
N THR A 208 2.36 -2.10 -2.46
CA THR A 208 2.35 -1.89 -3.90
C THR A 208 0.93 -1.85 -4.48
N HIS A 209 -0.02 -2.57 -3.89
CA HIS A 209 -1.43 -2.48 -4.29
C HIS A 209 -2.02 -1.09 -4.01
N ILE A 210 -1.71 -0.50 -2.84
CA ILE A 210 -2.10 0.90 -2.55
C ILE A 210 -1.49 1.85 -3.58
N LEU A 211 -0.25 1.61 -3.98
CA LEU A 211 0.47 2.45 -4.93
C LEU A 211 0.07 2.23 -6.40
N GLY A 212 -0.95 1.41 -6.66
CA GLY A 212 -1.54 1.25 -7.98
C GLY A 212 -1.16 -0.03 -8.72
N PHE A 213 -0.41 -0.96 -8.12
CA PHE A 213 -0.19 -2.29 -8.70
C PHE A 213 -1.42 -3.18 -8.47
N ASP A 214 -2.54 -2.74 -8.97
CA ASP A 214 -3.84 -3.41 -8.90
C ASP A 214 -4.48 -3.39 -10.29
N ILE A 215 -5.18 -4.46 -10.66
CA ILE A 215 -5.81 -4.57 -11.97
C ILE A 215 -6.85 -3.47 -12.21
N ASN A 216 -7.50 -3.00 -11.15
CA ASN A 216 -8.48 -1.92 -11.23
C ASN A 216 -7.83 -0.58 -11.60
N TYR A 217 -6.54 -0.40 -11.32
CA TYR A 217 -5.77 0.80 -11.68
C TYR A 217 -5.11 0.70 -13.05
N PHE A 218 -4.82 -0.50 -13.54
CA PHE A 218 -4.11 -0.67 -14.82
C PHE A 218 -4.82 -0.01 -15.99
N LEU A 219 -6.15 0.10 -15.93
CA LEU A 219 -6.94 0.77 -16.97
C LEU A 219 -6.68 2.28 -17.02
N TYR A 220 -6.16 2.89 -15.97
CA TYR A 220 -5.82 4.31 -15.91
C TYR A 220 -4.39 4.60 -16.36
N PHE A 221 -3.56 3.58 -16.55
CA PHE A 221 -2.18 3.76 -17.02
C PHE A 221 -2.13 3.78 -18.55
N ASN A 222 -1.63 4.88 -19.11
CA ASN A 222 -1.47 5.06 -20.56
C ASN A 222 -0.52 4.04 -21.21
N TYR A 223 0.14 3.20 -20.44
CA TYR A 223 1.12 2.22 -20.87
C TYR A 223 0.66 0.78 -20.71
N ILE A 224 -0.63 0.55 -20.59
CA ILE A 224 -1.18 -0.80 -20.55
C ILE A 224 -1.63 -1.21 -21.94
N LEU A 225 -1.06 -2.30 -22.43
CA LEU A 225 -1.52 -2.99 -23.64
C LEU A 225 -2.38 -4.19 -23.22
N ILE A 226 -3.52 -4.34 -23.89
CA ILE A 226 -4.39 -5.48 -23.73
C ILE A 226 -4.27 -6.32 -24.99
N GLN A 227 -3.78 -7.54 -24.87
CA GLN A 227 -3.58 -8.44 -26.00
C GLN A 227 -3.99 -9.87 -25.63
N ASN A 228 -4.47 -10.60 -26.60
CA ASN A 228 -4.68 -12.04 -26.42
C ASN A 228 -3.34 -12.78 -26.56
N ASP A 229 -3.08 -13.69 -25.63
CA ASP A 229 -1.94 -14.59 -25.76
C ASP A 229 -2.20 -15.67 -26.84
N LYS A 230 -1.20 -16.54 -27.06
CA LYS A 230 -1.30 -17.64 -28.04
C LYS A 230 -2.42 -18.66 -27.77
N PHE A 231 -3.03 -18.60 -26.59
CA PHE A 231 -4.18 -19.44 -26.21
C PHE A 231 -5.51 -18.69 -26.27
N GLY A 232 -5.52 -17.44 -26.77
CA GLY A 232 -6.71 -16.60 -26.82
C GLY A 232 -7.10 -15.97 -25.49
N ILE A 233 -6.24 -16.08 -24.46
CA ILE A 233 -6.49 -15.48 -23.14
C ILE A 233 -6.04 -14.02 -23.17
N GLN A 234 -6.93 -13.12 -22.78
CA GLN A 234 -6.62 -11.70 -22.65
C GLN A 234 -5.58 -11.47 -21.54
N ARG A 235 -4.51 -10.76 -21.88
CA ARG A 235 -3.42 -10.40 -20.97
C ARG A 235 -3.22 -8.89 -20.94
N TYR A 236 -2.78 -8.40 -19.79
CA TYR A 236 -2.39 -7.01 -19.59
C TYR A 236 -0.86 -6.93 -19.56
N TYR A 237 -0.30 -6.03 -20.35
CA TYR A 237 1.14 -5.83 -20.45
C TYR A 237 1.49 -4.39 -20.12
N ILE A 238 2.46 -4.19 -19.23
CA ILE A 238 3.02 -2.86 -18.97
C ILE A 238 4.02 -2.54 -20.08
N ASN A 239 3.65 -1.60 -20.97
CA ASN A 239 4.47 -1.17 -22.11
C ASN A 239 5.14 0.20 -21.87
N SER A 240 5.43 0.55 -20.64
CA SER A 240 6.26 1.71 -20.34
C SER A 240 7.68 1.49 -20.85
N PRO A 241 8.26 2.39 -21.67
CA PRO A 241 9.62 2.22 -22.19
C PRO A 241 10.65 1.99 -21.08
N ARG A 242 10.49 2.65 -19.93
CA ARG A 242 11.37 2.50 -18.77
C ARG A 242 11.25 1.10 -18.16
N VAL A 243 10.03 0.61 -17.92
CA VAL A 243 9.78 -0.72 -17.35
C VAL A 243 10.27 -1.81 -18.29
N VAL A 244 9.98 -1.71 -19.58
CA VAL A 244 10.43 -2.66 -20.60
C VAL A 244 11.96 -2.69 -20.68
N ASN A 245 12.63 -1.55 -20.61
CA ASN A 245 14.10 -1.50 -20.65
C ASN A 245 14.73 -2.15 -19.41
N VAL A 246 14.19 -1.86 -18.21
CA VAL A 246 14.66 -2.50 -16.96
C VAL A 246 14.43 -4.02 -17.02
N ALA A 247 13.25 -4.47 -17.45
CA ALA A 247 12.95 -5.89 -17.58
C ALA A 247 13.88 -6.62 -18.58
N LYS A 248 14.19 -5.99 -19.71
CA LYS A 248 15.16 -6.51 -20.68
C LYS A 248 16.56 -6.64 -20.08
N ASN A 249 17.01 -5.64 -19.34
CA ASN A 249 18.33 -5.67 -18.70
C ASN A 249 18.44 -6.77 -17.64
N ILE A 250 17.39 -6.97 -16.83
CA ILE A 250 17.33 -8.06 -15.85
C ILE A 250 17.35 -9.42 -16.56
N LEU A 251 16.57 -9.58 -17.63
CA LEU A 251 16.53 -10.84 -18.38
C LEU A 251 17.90 -11.17 -19.03
N ILE A 252 18.58 -10.18 -19.60
CA ILE A 252 19.93 -10.34 -20.15
C ILE A 252 20.91 -10.76 -19.05
N ALA A 253 20.87 -10.11 -17.88
CA ALA A 253 21.73 -10.47 -16.76
C ALA A 253 21.49 -11.91 -16.27
N ILE A 254 20.23 -12.36 -16.19
CA ILE A 254 19.89 -13.74 -15.82
C ILE A 254 20.43 -14.73 -16.86
N ILE A 255 20.26 -14.45 -18.15
CA ILE A 255 20.77 -15.32 -19.23
C ILE A 255 22.30 -15.44 -19.15
N LEU A 256 23.02 -14.35 -18.93
CA LEU A 256 24.47 -14.37 -18.79
C LEU A 256 24.95 -15.14 -17.55
N LEU A 257 24.19 -15.11 -16.45
CA LEU A 257 24.51 -15.88 -15.23
C LEU A 257 24.24 -17.39 -15.38
N VAL A 258 23.35 -17.78 -16.26
CA VAL A 258 23.02 -19.21 -16.49
C VAL A 258 23.93 -19.86 -17.54
N LEU A 259 24.55 -19.06 -18.41
CA LEU A 259 25.43 -19.55 -19.51
C LEU A 259 26.92 -19.57 -19.13
N ASN A 260 27.30 -19.05 -17.97
CA ASN A 260 28.65 -19.14 -17.39
C ASN A 260 28.66 -20.14 -16.22
#